data_a24513eb217a3b568a432c4eecab87ae
#
_entry.id   a24513eb217a3b568a432c4eecab87ae
#
_cell.length_a   1.000
_cell.length_b   1.000
_cell.length_c   1.000
_cell.angle_alpha   90.00
_cell.angle_beta   90.00
_cell.angle_gamma   90.00
#
_symmetry.space_group_name_H-M   'P 1'
#
loop_
_entity.id
_entity.type
_entity.pdbx_description
1 polymer ?
#
loop_
_entity_poly.entity_id
_entity_poly.type
_entity_poly.pdbx_seq_one_letter_code
_entity_poly.pdbx_strand_id
1 'polypeptide(L)'
;MFATAWLGIAPAVSAAPPLPAGGLSVAATTAARSNAPVVPLPSALLPAAPHRFDAPPLPRAMPADPMRRIVLSNLSRAFASSDELPPVRPSRDGVTTITPDPDPVDGALDAPIDTPPVADAAGASDDTLRIALDDLSLGDAVGIAIARHPDIGRANAEVAQSTSEVEVAKAAWYPKIDYGVRPGYGGSFGSNGNRTGTRASIGVSQLLYDFGRTSSRISVADSTLSQRRFQLADTIETVAYQTASTFIELAASQDVIAAAQRQVAALTETRAKILDRVRAGLSVSSDRNLVELAILHAQAEVLKAHTRFDVAAAKLTELIGARPRRVAGLGGTVGFVGGLGSIGGNVEHTPSVLAAEAAVDAADARVRLAEAERFPSIGIGASRAISSGRPNASNDTWIGLAVSGNYSLGGLAKHQIAAAEAELRANRESLENQRLVTRSALKAAQIEVSGAAARRASYEKVIALSRASRDLYWQEYILNKRTLTDVVNPERDIFESEVEWINALADGSIARVKAYVAVGKFVELLREHEGSRHE
;
A
#
# COMPACT_ATOMS: atom_id res chain seq x y z
N MET A 1 34.80 -2.04 48.81
CA MET A 1 34.08 -1.15 49.75
C MET A 1 32.92 -0.56 49.00
N PHE A 2 31.71 -0.72 49.54
CA PHE A 2 30.34 -0.30 49.14
C PHE A 2 29.76 -1.12 47.97
N ALA A 3 28.94 -2.06 48.10
CA ALA A 3 27.78 -2.54 48.88
C ALA A 3 26.46 -1.74 48.67
N THR A 4 25.46 -2.45 48.08
CA THR A 4 23.99 -2.37 48.23
C THR A 4 23.28 -1.12 47.73
N ALA A 5 22.18 -1.21 46.98
CA ALA A 5 20.89 -1.78 47.35
C ALA A 5 19.93 -1.99 46.18
N TRP A 6 19.30 -3.11 46.16
CA TRP A 6 18.09 -3.45 45.38
C TRP A 6 16.87 -2.88 46.09
N LEU A 7 15.98 -2.20 45.41
CA LEU A 7 14.60 -1.94 45.88
C LEU A 7 13.64 -2.38 44.76
N GLY A 8 12.91 -3.44 45.04
CA GLY A 8 11.83 -3.94 44.20
C GLY A 8 10.58 -3.06 44.32
N ILE A 9 9.89 -2.87 43.21
CA ILE A 9 8.53 -2.37 43.17
C ILE A 9 7.69 -3.40 42.43
N ALA A 10 6.78 -4.06 43.19
CA ALA A 10 5.75 -4.92 42.65
C ALA A 10 4.58 -4.08 42.13
N PRO A 11 3.91 -4.45 41.01
CA PRO A 11 2.70 -3.80 40.60
C PRO A 11 1.49 -4.31 41.36
N ALA A 12 0.67 -3.40 41.87
CA ALA A 12 -0.59 -3.63 42.53
C ALA A 12 -1.63 -4.23 41.56
N VAL A 13 -2.22 -5.34 41.97
CA VAL A 13 -3.40 -5.96 41.38
C VAL A 13 -4.62 -5.14 41.79
N SER A 14 -5.29 -4.49 40.84
CA SER A 14 -6.58 -3.83 41.06
C SER A 14 -7.70 -4.87 40.89
N ALA A 15 -8.45 -5.09 41.96
CA ALA A 15 -9.63 -5.95 42.01
C ALA A 15 -10.83 -5.25 41.35
N ALA A 16 -11.58 -5.99 40.51
CA ALA A 16 -12.87 -5.57 39.94
C ALA A 16 -14.00 -5.76 40.99
N PRO A 17 -15.04 -4.90 40.98
CA PRO A 17 -16.19 -5.02 41.87
C PRO A 17 -17.18 -6.12 41.44
N PRO A 18 -17.97 -6.70 42.39
CA PRO A 18 -18.91 -7.77 42.11
C PRO A 18 -20.24 -7.26 41.52
N LEU A 19 -20.81 -8.05 40.61
CA LEU A 19 -22.15 -7.88 40.06
C LEU A 19 -23.24 -8.29 41.08
N PRO A 20 -24.41 -7.66 41.09
CA PRO A 20 -25.49 -8.02 41.98
C PRO A 20 -26.27 -9.24 41.51
N ALA A 21 -26.57 -10.13 42.43
CA ALA A 21 -27.46 -11.26 42.24
C ALA A 21 -28.91 -10.79 42.16
N GLY A 22 -29.59 -11.08 41.05
CA GLY A 22 -31.02 -10.95 40.91
C GLY A 22 -31.58 -12.26 40.35
N GLY A 23 -32.15 -13.07 41.24
CA GLY A 23 -32.87 -14.27 40.89
C GLY A 23 -34.25 -13.95 40.29
N LEU A 24 -34.66 -14.71 39.29
CA LEU A 24 -36.07 -14.91 38.93
C LEU A 24 -36.25 -16.25 38.19
N SER A 25 -36.86 -17.15 38.90
CA SER A 25 -38.07 -17.93 38.56
C SER A 25 -38.09 -18.73 37.26
N VAL A 26 -38.04 -20.03 37.48
CA VAL A 26 -38.42 -21.11 36.57
C VAL A 26 -39.88 -20.98 36.14
N ALA A 27 -40.13 -20.96 34.81
CA ALA A 27 -41.41 -21.35 34.25
C ALA A 27 -41.15 -22.38 33.16
N ALA A 28 -41.52 -23.60 33.43
CA ALA A 28 -41.58 -24.70 32.48
C ALA A 28 -42.72 -24.42 31.46
N THR A 29 -42.44 -24.45 30.16
CA THR A 29 -43.43 -24.55 29.11
C THR A 29 -43.05 -25.66 28.13
N THR A 30 -43.98 -26.53 28.03
CA THR A 30 -44.11 -27.81 27.36
C THR A 30 -43.71 -27.81 25.89
N ALA A 31 -43.08 -28.89 25.47
CA ALA A 31 -42.70 -29.27 24.13
C ALA A 31 -43.86 -29.26 23.11
N ALA A 32 -43.59 -28.63 21.97
CA ALA A 32 -44.29 -28.96 20.74
C ALA A 32 -43.25 -29.52 19.73
N ARG A 33 -43.36 -30.80 19.44
CA ARG A 33 -42.62 -31.49 18.36
C ARG A 33 -43.07 -30.96 17.03
N SER A 34 -42.16 -30.29 16.32
CA SER A 34 -42.30 -30.01 14.89
C SER A 34 -41.51 -31.03 14.11
N ASN A 35 -42.19 -31.90 13.36
CA ASN A 35 -41.62 -32.79 12.37
C ASN A 35 -41.16 -31.97 11.15
N ALA A 36 -39.89 -31.78 10.99
CA ALA A 36 -39.26 -31.37 9.73
C ALA A 36 -38.61 -32.58 9.07
N PRO A 37 -38.72 -32.77 7.76
CA PRO A 37 -38.16 -33.93 7.08
C PRO A 37 -36.64 -33.84 7.01
N VAL A 38 -35.99 -34.94 7.41
CA VAL A 38 -34.52 -35.16 7.26
C VAL A 38 -34.21 -35.30 5.78
N VAL A 39 -33.45 -34.34 5.23
CA VAL A 39 -32.88 -34.44 3.88
C VAL A 39 -31.63 -35.30 3.99
N PRO A 40 -31.51 -36.43 3.26
CA PRO A 40 -30.30 -37.23 3.28
C PRO A 40 -29.16 -36.53 2.57
N LEU A 41 -28.00 -36.42 3.24
CA LEU A 41 -26.72 -36.03 2.66
C LEU A 41 -26.28 -37.02 1.58
N PRO A 42 -25.76 -36.60 0.43
CA PRO A 42 -25.24 -37.51 -0.57
C PRO A 42 -23.94 -38.16 -0.10
N SER A 43 -23.96 -39.48 0.02
CA SER A 43 -22.79 -40.32 0.26
C SER A 43 -21.97 -40.42 -1.03
N ALA A 44 -20.99 -39.55 -1.22
CA ALA A 44 -19.93 -39.75 -2.21
C ALA A 44 -18.76 -38.83 -1.94
N LEU A 45 -17.83 -39.23 -1.09
CA LEU A 45 -16.43 -38.80 -1.12
C LEU A 45 -15.59 -39.83 -0.35
N LEU A 46 -15.46 -41.05 -0.92
CA LEU A 46 -14.33 -41.93 -0.62
C LEU A 46 -13.14 -41.42 -1.46
N PRO A 47 -11.94 -41.26 -0.90
CA PRO A 47 -10.78 -40.90 -1.68
C PRO A 47 -10.39 -42.01 -2.61
N ALA A 48 -10.25 -41.70 -3.90
CA ALA A 48 -9.72 -42.59 -4.93
C ALA A 48 -8.29 -43.00 -4.60
N ALA A 49 -7.95 -44.24 -4.93
CA ALA A 49 -6.64 -44.84 -4.75
C ALA A 49 -5.50 -44.01 -5.35
N PRO A 50 -4.28 -44.06 -4.79
CA PRO A 50 -3.17 -43.25 -5.26
C PRO A 50 -2.78 -43.63 -6.68
N HIS A 51 -2.88 -42.66 -7.58
CA HIS A 51 -2.32 -42.78 -8.93
C HIS A 51 -0.80 -42.96 -8.84
N ARG A 52 -0.27 -43.91 -9.61
CA ARG A 52 1.16 -44.12 -9.84
C ARG A 52 1.77 -42.77 -10.26
N PHE A 53 2.77 -42.34 -9.51
CA PHE A 53 3.62 -41.22 -9.88
C PHE A 53 4.46 -41.64 -11.09
N ASP A 54 4.10 -41.20 -12.28
CA ASP A 54 5.05 -41.13 -13.40
C ASP A 54 6.03 -39.99 -13.09
N ALA A 55 7.31 -40.35 -12.99
CA ALA A 55 8.37 -39.37 -12.74
C ALA A 55 8.38 -38.33 -13.89
N PRO A 56 8.45 -37.04 -13.59
CA PRO A 56 8.57 -36.02 -14.63
C PRO A 56 9.87 -36.24 -15.41
N PRO A 57 9.88 -36.02 -16.74
CA PRO A 57 11.08 -36.16 -17.56
C PRO A 57 12.15 -35.19 -17.03
N LEU A 58 13.37 -35.70 -16.91
CA LEU A 58 14.55 -34.92 -16.52
C LEU A 58 14.64 -33.65 -17.36
N PRO A 59 14.84 -32.48 -16.75
CA PRO A 59 14.98 -31.22 -17.49
C PRO A 59 16.17 -31.36 -18.44
N ARG A 60 15.93 -31.04 -19.73
CA ARG A 60 16.99 -30.93 -20.75
C ARG A 60 18.13 -30.11 -20.22
N ALA A 61 19.36 -30.63 -20.33
CA ALA A 61 20.57 -29.94 -19.94
C ALA A 61 20.57 -28.49 -20.51
N MET A 62 20.59 -27.52 -19.65
CA MET A 62 20.77 -26.12 -20.04
C MET A 62 22.10 -25.97 -20.78
N PRO A 63 22.20 -25.15 -21.84
CA PRO A 63 23.46 -24.90 -22.51
C PRO A 63 24.44 -24.29 -21.49
N ALA A 64 25.67 -24.85 -21.47
CA ALA A 64 26.71 -24.40 -20.55
C ALA A 64 27.03 -22.92 -20.79
N ASP A 65 26.73 -22.11 -19.82
CA ASP A 65 26.95 -20.66 -19.82
C ASP A 65 28.44 -20.38 -20.07
N PRO A 66 28.84 -19.60 -21.09
CA PRO A 66 30.22 -19.28 -21.41
C PRO A 66 30.97 -18.63 -20.24
N MET A 67 30.29 -17.97 -19.32
CA MET A 67 30.86 -17.41 -18.09
C MET A 67 31.46 -18.49 -17.16
N ARG A 68 30.93 -19.70 -17.12
CA ARG A 68 31.50 -20.80 -16.32
C ARG A 68 32.91 -21.21 -16.76
N ARG A 69 33.23 -21.12 -18.06
CA ARG A 69 34.57 -21.41 -18.59
C ARG A 69 35.62 -20.36 -18.19
N ILE A 70 35.19 -19.10 -18.14
CA ILE A 70 36.12 -17.98 -17.80
C ILE A 70 36.50 -18.03 -16.32
N VAL A 71 35.57 -18.38 -15.42
CA VAL A 71 35.84 -18.45 -13.98
C VAL A 71 36.82 -19.60 -13.65
N LEU A 72 36.68 -20.77 -14.26
CA LEU A 72 37.56 -21.89 -14.02
C LEU A 72 38.99 -21.66 -14.57
N SER A 73 39.12 -20.96 -15.70
CA SER A 73 40.42 -20.62 -16.28
C SER A 73 41.17 -19.52 -15.52
N ASN A 74 40.46 -18.60 -14.88
CA ASN A 74 41.03 -17.54 -14.07
C ASN A 74 41.44 -18.00 -12.67
N LEU A 75 40.71 -18.95 -12.07
CA LEU A 75 41.09 -19.57 -10.80
C LEU A 75 42.40 -20.36 -10.91
N SER A 76 42.61 -21.13 -11.99
CA SER A 76 43.85 -21.86 -12.18
C SER A 76 45.07 -20.94 -12.40
N ARG A 77 44.89 -19.76 -13.00
CA ARG A 77 45.97 -18.76 -13.14
C ARG A 77 46.30 -18.05 -11.83
N ALA A 78 45.32 -17.73 -10.98
CA ALA A 78 45.53 -17.04 -9.72
C ALA A 78 46.33 -17.87 -8.69
N PHE A 79 46.29 -19.20 -8.78
CA PHE A 79 47.00 -20.11 -7.89
C PHE A 79 48.36 -20.62 -8.44
N ALA A 80 48.65 -20.43 -9.73
CA ALA A 80 49.89 -20.89 -10.35
C ALA A 80 51.06 -19.92 -10.20
N SER A 81 50.84 -18.68 -9.73
CA SER A 81 51.87 -17.63 -9.66
C SER A 81 52.41 -17.36 -8.24
N SER A 82 52.23 -18.28 -7.29
CA SER A 82 52.59 -18.01 -5.88
C SER A 82 53.96 -18.58 -5.42
N ASP A 83 54.86 -18.97 -6.31
CA ASP A 83 56.16 -19.52 -5.91
C ASP A 83 57.31 -18.51 -5.82
N GLU A 84 57.08 -17.21 -6.06
CA GLU A 84 58.09 -16.17 -5.90
C GLU A 84 57.57 -14.98 -5.08
N LEU A 85 57.60 -15.14 -3.75
CA LEU A 85 57.61 -13.99 -2.84
C LEU A 85 59.01 -13.90 -2.18
N PRO A 86 59.69 -12.73 -2.26
CA PRO A 86 61.01 -12.55 -1.64
C PRO A 86 60.91 -12.65 -0.11
N PRO A 87 62.00 -13.12 0.58
CA PRO A 87 62.01 -13.34 2.03
C PRO A 87 61.94 -11.99 2.77
N VAL A 88 60.89 -11.83 3.58
CA VAL A 88 60.74 -10.70 4.50
C VAL A 88 61.80 -10.86 5.62
N ARG A 89 62.80 -9.96 5.65
CA ARG A 89 63.73 -9.85 6.76
C ARG A 89 63.04 -9.28 7.99
N PRO A 90 63.18 -9.86 9.20
CA PRO A 90 62.64 -9.27 10.41
C PRO A 90 63.47 -8.02 10.77
N SER A 91 62.87 -6.85 10.73
CA SER A 91 63.42 -5.63 11.31
C SER A 91 63.23 -5.70 12.83
N ARG A 92 64.34 -5.68 13.54
CA ARG A 92 64.42 -5.37 14.96
C ARG A 92 64.33 -3.85 15.06
N ASP A 93 63.41 -3.41 15.87
CA ASP A 93 63.31 -2.13 16.58
C ASP A 93 62.02 -1.34 16.29
N GLY A 94 61.38 -1.00 17.39
CA GLY A 94 60.48 0.15 17.49
C GLY A 94 58.98 -0.18 17.38
N VAL A 95 58.37 -0.19 18.52
CA VAL A 95 56.90 0.01 18.65
C VAL A 95 56.55 1.37 18.05
N THR A 96 55.97 1.38 16.88
CA THR A 96 55.41 2.60 16.29
C THR A 96 53.89 2.52 16.40
N THR A 97 53.34 3.39 17.21
CA THR A 97 51.92 3.72 17.27
C THR A 97 51.48 4.21 15.88
N ILE A 98 50.59 3.48 15.22
CA ILE A 98 49.95 3.91 13.97
C ILE A 98 48.80 4.84 14.35
N THR A 99 49.03 6.14 14.22
CA THR A 99 47.97 7.12 14.05
C THR A 99 47.43 6.99 12.64
N PRO A 100 46.10 6.89 12.40
CA PRO A 100 45.57 6.92 11.04
C PRO A 100 45.66 8.35 10.51
N ASP A 101 46.50 8.53 9.49
CA ASP A 101 46.54 9.72 8.65
C ASP A 101 45.37 9.66 7.68
N PRO A 102 44.57 10.72 7.51
CA PRO A 102 43.45 10.74 6.58
C PRO A 102 43.90 11.27 5.22
N ASP A 103 44.51 10.43 4.41
CA ASP A 103 44.68 10.75 3.00
C ASP A 103 43.72 9.92 2.13
N PRO A 104 43.01 10.56 1.15
CA PRO A 104 41.99 9.93 0.38
C PRO A 104 42.59 8.96 -0.63
N VAL A 105 42.21 7.69 -0.54
CA VAL A 105 42.38 6.75 -1.65
C VAL A 105 41.32 7.04 -2.68
N ASP A 106 41.60 8.02 -3.55
CA ASP A 106 40.87 8.21 -4.80
C ASP A 106 41.22 7.05 -5.75
N GLY A 107 40.22 6.43 -6.26
CA GLY A 107 40.28 5.65 -7.48
C GLY A 107 39.87 4.19 -7.37
N ALA A 108 38.72 3.92 -7.95
CA ALA A 108 38.21 2.62 -8.44
C ALA A 108 37.14 1.89 -7.60
N LEU A 109 36.08 2.60 -7.18
CA LEU A 109 34.79 1.98 -6.89
C LEU A 109 33.58 2.84 -7.38
N ASP A 110 33.80 3.84 -8.23
CA ASP A 110 32.79 4.59 -8.94
C ASP A 110 32.60 4.05 -10.37
N ALA A 111 32.10 2.84 -10.51
CA ALA A 111 31.26 2.54 -11.65
C ALA A 111 29.84 2.97 -11.25
N PRO A 112 29.21 3.94 -11.94
CA PRO A 112 27.83 4.29 -11.65
C PRO A 112 26.97 3.05 -11.87
N ILE A 113 26.29 2.62 -10.80
CA ILE A 113 25.14 1.72 -10.92
C ILE A 113 24.18 2.49 -11.83
N ASP A 114 23.97 2.01 -13.06
CA ASP A 114 22.92 2.45 -13.96
C ASP A 114 21.58 2.19 -13.26
N THR A 115 21.22 3.07 -12.36
CA THR A 115 19.85 3.26 -11.95
C THR A 115 19.16 3.83 -13.19
N PRO A 116 18.10 3.17 -13.71
CA PRO A 116 17.29 3.81 -14.75
C PRO A 116 16.89 5.18 -14.21
N PRO A 117 16.94 6.24 -15.04
CA PRO A 117 16.69 7.58 -14.56
C PRO A 117 15.32 7.56 -13.88
N VAL A 118 15.30 7.76 -12.57
CA VAL A 118 14.13 8.32 -11.90
C VAL A 118 13.90 9.61 -12.67
N ALA A 119 12.88 9.61 -13.53
CA ALA A 119 12.52 10.79 -14.29
C ALA A 119 12.48 11.94 -13.28
N ASP A 120 13.35 12.92 -13.49
CA ASP A 120 13.42 14.14 -12.69
C ASP A 120 12.06 14.83 -12.70
N ALA A 121 11.13 14.36 -11.86
CA ALA A 121 9.90 15.07 -11.54
C ALA A 121 10.18 16.29 -10.64
N ALA A 122 11.45 16.55 -10.33
CA ALA A 122 11.90 17.71 -9.55
C ALA A 122 12.05 18.99 -10.40
N GLY A 123 11.68 18.97 -11.69
CA GLY A 123 11.85 20.09 -12.63
C GLY A 123 10.58 20.85 -12.99
N ALA A 124 9.44 20.62 -12.33
CA ALA A 124 8.35 21.58 -12.44
C ALA A 124 8.81 22.85 -11.73
N SER A 125 9.15 23.88 -12.52
CA SER A 125 9.56 25.19 -12.01
C SER A 125 8.52 25.70 -11.00
N ASP A 126 8.96 26.36 -9.95
CA ASP A 126 8.12 26.91 -8.87
C ASP A 126 6.98 27.79 -9.42
N ASP A 127 7.14 28.35 -10.61
CA ASP A 127 6.12 29.10 -11.33
C ASP A 127 5.01 28.23 -11.96
N THR A 128 5.30 27.04 -12.48
CA THR A 128 4.26 26.12 -12.98
C THR A 128 3.41 25.55 -11.84
N LEU A 129 4.00 25.31 -10.70
CA LEU A 129 3.27 24.94 -9.47
C LEU A 129 2.39 26.08 -8.96
N ARG A 130 2.84 27.34 -9.04
CA ARG A 130 2.03 28.51 -8.66
C ARG A 130 0.83 28.70 -9.58
N ILE A 131 1.02 28.56 -10.89
CA ILE A 131 -0.06 28.67 -11.88
C ILE A 131 -1.09 27.54 -11.70
N ALA A 132 -0.64 26.31 -11.47
CA ALA A 132 -1.53 25.17 -11.20
C ALA A 132 -2.37 25.34 -9.91
N LEU A 133 -1.87 26.08 -8.90
CA LEU A 133 -2.60 26.33 -7.66
C LEU A 133 -3.62 27.49 -7.76
N ASP A 134 -3.52 28.34 -8.76
CA ASP A 134 -4.44 29.46 -8.97
C ASP A 134 -5.76 29.06 -9.63
N ASP A 135 -5.77 27.97 -10.41
CA ASP A 135 -6.98 27.36 -10.99
C ASP A 135 -6.81 25.83 -11.14
N LEU A 136 -6.77 25.16 -9.97
CA LEU A 136 -6.45 23.75 -9.87
C LEU A 136 -7.53 22.89 -10.55
N SER A 137 -7.14 22.08 -11.53
CA SER A 137 -8.00 21.05 -12.12
C SER A 137 -7.93 19.73 -11.33
N LEU A 138 -8.88 18.82 -11.58
CA LEU A 138 -8.86 17.49 -10.96
C LEU A 138 -7.60 16.70 -11.37
N GLY A 139 -7.22 16.75 -12.64
CA GLY A 139 -6.05 16.07 -13.17
C GLY A 139 -4.76 16.60 -12.55
N ASP A 140 -4.58 17.93 -12.51
CA ASP A 140 -3.42 18.55 -11.88
C ASP A 140 -3.29 18.17 -10.40
N ALA A 141 -4.42 18.20 -9.65
CA ALA A 141 -4.44 17.81 -8.25
C ALA A 141 -3.97 16.37 -8.04
N VAL A 142 -4.47 15.44 -8.84
CA VAL A 142 -4.08 14.02 -8.79
C VAL A 142 -2.61 13.85 -9.22
N GLY A 143 -2.17 14.54 -10.29
CA GLY A 143 -0.79 14.51 -10.75
C GLY A 143 0.21 14.99 -9.68
N ILE A 144 -0.08 16.11 -9.01
CA ILE A 144 0.73 16.66 -7.91
C ILE A 144 0.76 15.68 -6.73
N ALA A 145 -0.39 15.10 -6.35
CA ALA A 145 -0.45 14.15 -5.26
C ALA A 145 0.38 12.89 -5.56
N ILE A 146 0.26 12.30 -6.76
CA ILE A 146 1.04 11.13 -7.17
C ILE A 146 2.55 11.43 -7.11
N ALA A 147 2.97 12.63 -7.52
CA ALA A 147 4.38 12.99 -7.54
C ALA A 147 4.99 13.20 -6.15
N ARG A 148 4.19 13.51 -5.12
CA ARG A 148 4.68 13.97 -3.81
C ARG A 148 4.26 13.12 -2.62
N HIS A 149 3.24 12.24 -2.77
CA HIS A 149 2.66 11.53 -1.63
C HIS A 149 3.67 10.55 -0.99
N PRO A 150 3.88 10.63 0.34
CA PRO A 150 4.88 9.80 1.03
C PRO A 150 4.63 8.29 0.91
N ASP A 151 3.37 7.84 0.81
CA ASP A 151 3.04 6.43 0.63
C ASP A 151 3.54 5.88 -0.70
N ILE A 152 3.50 6.69 -1.77
CA ILE A 152 4.06 6.30 -3.07
C ILE A 152 5.59 6.25 -2.98
N GLY A 153 6.20 7.23 -2.29
CA GLY A 153 7.65 7.21 -2.00
C GLY A 153 8.07 5.96 -1.24
N ARG A 154 7.30 5.56 -0.21
CA ARG A 154 7.52 4.32 0.55
C ARG A 154 7.38 3.09 -0.34
N ALA A 155 6.31 2.99 -1.13
CA ALA A 155 6.09 1.85 -2.02
C ALA A 155 7.17 1.73 -3.10
N ASN A 156 7.67 2.85 -3.65
CA ASN A 156 8.82 2.87 -4.55
C ASN A 156 10.10 2.35 -3.88
N ALA A 157 10.37 2.73 -2.63
CA ALA A 157 11.51 2.24 -1.87
C ALA A 157 11.39 0.72 -1.60
N GLU A 158 10.18 0.20 -1.33
CA GLU A 158 9.92 -1.24 -1.18
C GLU A 158 10.16 -2.02 -2.49
N VAL A 159 9.84 -1.44 -3.66
CA VAL A 159 10.19 -2.01 -4.97
C VAL A 159 11.70 -2.02 -5.18
N ALA A 160 12.40 -0.94 -4.85
CA ALA A 160 13.86 -0.87 -4.94
C ALA A 160 14.54 -1.88 -4.01
N GLN A 161 14.03 -2.04 -2.78
CA GLN A 161 14.47 -3.08 -1.85
C GLN A 161 14.32 -4.47 -2.47
N SER A 162 13.12 -4.82 -2.95
CA SER A 162 12.86 -6.14 -3.53
C SER A 162 13.68 -6.39 -4.80
N THR A 163 13.99 -5.33 -5.58
CA THR A 163 14.91 -5.43 -6.73
C THR A 163 16.31 -5.83 -6.26
N SER A 164 16.79 -5.22 -5.19
CA SER A 164 18.08 -5.58 -4.59
C SER A 164 18.07 -7.00 -3.99
N GLU A 165 16.94 -7.45 -3.41
CA GLU A 165 16.79 -8.81 -2.89
C GLU A 165 16.86 -9.86 -3.99
N VAL A 166 16.38 -9.58 -5.21
CA VAL A 166 16.56 -10.44 -6.38
C VAL A 166 18.04 -10.57 -6.72
N GLU A 167 18.80 -9.48 -6.73
CA GLU A 167 20.24 -9.53 -7.00
C GLU A 167 21.01 -10.26 -5.87
N VAL A 168 20.60 -10.09 -4.61
CA VAL A 168 21.12 -10.88 -3.47
C VAL A 168 20.86 -12.37 -3.67
N ALA A 169 19.67 -12.75 -4.13
CA ALA A 169 19.38 -14.16 -4.43
C ALA A 169 20.25 -14.70 -5.58
N LYS A 170 20.44 -13.90 -6.64
CA LYS A 170 21.33 -14.25 -7.78
C LYS A 170 22.79 -14.33 -7.38
N ALA A 171 23.23 -13.56 -6.37
CA ALA A 171 24.60 -13.58 -5.88
C ALA A 171 25.05 -14.95 -5.35
N ALA A 172 24.10 -15.85 -5.00
CA ALA A 172 24.41 -17.23 -4.61
C ALA A 172 25.09 -18.06 -5.73
N TRP A 173 24.98 -17.65 -7.00
CA TRP A 173 25.64 -18.26 -8.14
C TRP A 173 27.10 -17.83 -8.31
N TYR A 174 27.55 -16.78 -7.61
CA TYR A 174 28.90 -16.25 -7.72
C TYR A 174 29.81 -16.84 -6.65
N PRO A 175 31.14 -16.85 -6.87
CA PRO A 175 32.10 -17.29 -5.87
C PRO A 175 32.01 -16.47 -4.60
N LYS A 176 32.09 -17.13 -3.45
CA LYS A 176 32.19 -16.49 -2.13
C LYS A 176 33.64 -16.55 -1.63
N ILE A 177 34.10 -15.45 -1.08
CA ILE A 177 35.40 -15.37 -0.39
C ILE A 177 35.12 -15.29 1.09
N ASP A 178 35.61 -16.29 1.83
CA ASP A 178 35.49 -16.34 3.28
C ASP A 178 36.86 -16.08 3.90
N TYR A 179 36.96 -15.16 4.83
CA TYR A 179 38.16 -14.90 5.59
C TYR A 179 37.84 -14.84 7.08
N GLY A 180 38.78 -15.27 7.89
CA GLY A 180 38.57 -15.26 9.33
C GLY A 180 39.87 -15.38 10.09
N VAL A 181 39.94 -14.69 11.24
CA VAL A 181 41.02 -14.81 12.20
C VAL A 181 40.38 -15.24 13.53
N ARG A 182 40.87 -16.36 14.07
CA ARG A 182 40.36 -16.91 15.34
C ARG A 182 41.53 -17.06 16.32
N PRO A 183 41.77 -16.11 17.23
CA PRO A 183 42.59 -16.33 18.39
C PRO A 183 41.89 -17.33 19.32
N GLY A 184 42.64 -18.25 19.87
CA GLY A 184 42.08 -19.28 20.73
C GLY A 184 43.05 -19.77 21.79
N TYR A 185 42.48 -20.26 22.88
CA TYR A 185 43.17 -20.94 23.96
C TYR A 185 42.54 -22.35 24.08
N GLY A 186 43.37 -23.38 23.99
CA GLY A 186 42.86 -24.73 24.09
C GLY A 186 43.95 -25.80 24.01
N GLY A 187 43.73 -26.93 24.63
CA GLY A 187 44.53 -28.16 24.56
C GLY A 187 43.83 -29.23 23.74
N SER A 188 44.58 -30.05 23.01
CA SER A 188 44.04 -31.28 22.41
C SER A 188 44.04 -32.38 23.44
N PHE A 189 42.97 -33.22 23.45
CA PHE A 189 42.90 -34.39 24.33
C PHE A 189 44.17 -35.27 24.10
N GLY A 190 45.02 -35.39 25.12
CA GLY A 190 46.26 -36.18 25.08
C GLY A 190 47.56 -35.40 24.94
N SER A 191 47.56 -34.06 24.88
CA SER A 191 48.78 -33.25 24.91
C SER A 191 48.92 -32.46 26.22
N ASN A 192 50.03 -32.62 26.94
CA ASN A 192 50.35 -31.86 28.14
C ASN A 192 50.73 -30.43 27.79
N GLY A 193 49.76 -29.54 27.65
CA GLY A 193 50.03 -28.13 27.44
C GLY A 193 48.86 -27.32 26.90
N ASN A 194 48.41 -26.39 27.72
CA ASN A 194 47.47 -25.33 27.37
C ASN A 194 48.26 -24.28 26.56
N ARG A 195 47.88 -24.07 25.30
CA ARG A 195 48.58 -23.16 24.38
C ARG A 195 47.64 -22.15 23.78
N THR A 196 48.08 -20.91 23.75
CA THR A 196 47.47 -19.84 22.97
C THR A 196 47.93 -19.94 21.53
N GLY A 197 47.01 -19.81 20.60
CA GLY A 197 47.35 -19.79 19.16
C GLY A 197 46.30 -18.97 18.38
N THR A 198 46.72 -18.48 17.24
CA THR A 198 45.85 -17.76 16.32
C THR A 198 45.76 -18.56 15.01
N ARG A 199 44.54 -18.79 14.53
CA ARG A 199 44.30 -19.39 13.23
C ARG A 199 43.71 -18.33 12.30
N ALA A 200 44.43 -18.03 11.24
CA ALA A 200 43.94 -17.22 10.13
C ALA A 200 43.55 -18.14 8.97
N SER A 201 42.43 -17.91 8.34
CA SER A 201 41.98 -18.67 7.18
C SER A 201 41.42 -17.76 6.12
N ILE A 202 41.69 -18.07 4.87
CA ILE A 202 41.05 -17.51 3.69
C ILE A 202 40.57 -18.68 2.82
N GLY A 203 39.38 -18.55 2.27
CA GLY A 203 38.80 -19.55 1.40
C GLY A 203 37.98 -18.92 0.28
N VAL A 204 37.87 -19.62 -0.83
CA VAL A 204 36.97 -19.33 -1.94
C VAL A 204 36.06 -20.53 -2.13
N SER A 205 34.77 -20.32 -2.22
CA SER A 205 33.81 -21.37 -2.48
C SER A 205 32.86 -20.97 -3.61
N GLN A 206 32.51 -21.91 -4.48
CA GLN A 206 31.60 -21.73 -5.60
C GLN A 206 30.56 -22.85 -5.61
N LEU A 207 29.30 -22.47 -5.67
CA LEU A 207 28.19 -23.39 -5.86
C LEU A 207 28.23 -23.94 -7.30
N LEU A 208 28.17 -25.25 -7.46
CA LEU A 208 28.09 -25.93 -8.75
C LEU A 208 26.67 -26.44 -9.03
N TYR A 209 26.05 -27.07 -8.02
CA TYR A 209 24.73 -27.66 -8.16
C TYR A 209 24.03 -27.80 -6.80
N ASP A 210 22.75 -27.46 -6.72
CA ASP A 210 21.96 -27.48 -5.48
C ASP A 210 20.52 -27.99 -5.65
N PHE A 211 20.27 -28.77 -6.67
CA PHE A 211 18.96 -29.38 -6.97
C PHE A 211 17.82 -28.36 -7.10
N GLY A 212 18.13 -27.14 -7.56
CA GLY A 212 17.15 -26.09 -7.79
C GLY A 212 16.88 -25.18 -6.59
N ARG A 213 17.61 -25.29 -5.49
CA ARG A 213 17.45 -24.45 -4.31
C ARG A 213 17.65 -22.97 -4.63
N THR A 214 18.77 -22.63 -5.28
CA THR A 214 19.07 -21.24 -5.65
C THR A 214 18.09 -20.71 -6.71
N SER A 215 17.74 -21.50 -7.72
CA SER A 215 16.75 -21.08 -8.73
C SER A 215 15.35 -20.84 -8.12
N SER A 216 14.91 -21.69 -7.19
CA SER A 216 13.66 -21.50 -6.48
C SER A 216 13.70 -20.26 -5.59
N ARG A 217 14.84 -19.98 -4.93
CA ARG A 217 15.04 -18.76 -4.12
C ARG A 217 14.96 -17.49 -4.98
N ILE A 218 15.55 -17.51 -6.18
CA ILE A 218 15.45 -16.42 -7.16
C ILE A 218 13.99 -16.27 -7.60
N SER A 219 13.28 -17.38 -7.89
CA SER A 219 11.85 -17.32 -8.26
C SER A 219 10.98 -16.71 -7.13
N VAL A 220 11.26 -17.02 -5.87
CA VAL A 220 10.58 -16.39 -4.73
C VAL A 220 10.82 -14.88 -4.73
N ALA A 221 12.07 -14.45 -4.91
CA ALA A 221 12.42 -13.02 -4.93
C ALA A 221 11.79 -12.31 -6.13
N ASP A 222 11.81 -12.90 -7.33
CA ASP A 222 11.22 -12.32 -8.55
C ASP A 222 9.69 -12.18 -8.43
N SER A 223 9.00 -13.19 -7.89
CA SER A 223 7.55 -13.13 -7.66
C SER A 223 7.22 -12.10 -6.56
N THR A 224 8.06 -11.98 -5.53
CA THR A 224 7.90 -10.96 -4.49
C THR A 224 8.11 -9.55 -5.06
N LEU A 225 9.09 -9.36 -5.95
CA LEU A 225 9.28 -8.09 -6.67
C LEU A 225 8.05 -7.75 -7.52
N SER A 226 7.49 -8.72 -8.25
CA SER A 226 6.27 -8.54 -9.03
C SER A 226 5.09 -8.13 -8.14
N GLN A 227 4.93 -8.78 -6.99
CA GLN A 227 3.94 -8.41 -5.98
C GLN A 227 4.10 -6.95 -5.52
N ARG A 228 5.34 -6.50 -5.21
CA ARG A 228 5.62 -5.12 -4.78
C ARG A 228 5.32 -4.11 -5.87
N ARG A 229 5.60 -4.42 -7.12
CA ARG A 229 5.25 -3.55 -8.27
C ARG A 229 3.75 -3.37 -8.41
N PHE A 230 2.96 -4.41 -8.27
CA PHE A 230 1.51 -4.31 -8.32
C PHE A 230 0.95 -3.60 -7.08
N GLN A 231 1.55 -3.77 -5.90
CA GLN A 231 1.19 -3.01 -4.69
C GLN A 231 1.49 -1.51 -4.84
N LEU A 232 2.58 -1.14 -5.51
CA LEU A 232 2.85 0.25 -5.87
C LEU A 232 1.76 0.81 -6.78
N ALA A 233 1.35 0.07 -7.82
CA ALA A 233 0.28 0.50 -8.72
C ALA A 233 -1.05 0.68 -7.96
N ASP A 234 -1.39 -0.23 -7.05
CA ASP A 234 -2.58 -0.13 -6.18
C ASP A 234 -2.51 1.09 -5.23
N THR A 235 -1.32 1.38 -4.69
CA THR A 235 -1.09 2.57 -3.86
C THR A 235 -1.30 3.86 -4.67
N ILE A 236 -0.81 3.91 -5.91
CA ILE A 236 -1.01 5.05 -6.82
C ILE A 236 -2.51 5.27 -7.09
N GLU A 237 -3.26 4.22 -7.43
CA GLU A 237 -4.72 4.30 -7.63
C GLU A 237 -5.45 4.76 -6.37
N THR A 238 -5.03 4.28 -5.19
CA THR A 238 -5.60 4.67 -3.90
C THR A 238 -5.38 6.14 -3.59
N VAL A 239 -4.16 6.66 -3.77
CA VAL A 239 -3.83 8.08 -3.56
C VAL A 239 -4.59 8.94 -4.58
N ALA A 240 -4.67 8.50 -5.83
CA ALA A 240 -5.44 9.19 -6.87
C ALA A 240 -6.93 9.27 -6.51
N TYR A 241 -7.52 8.19 -6.00
CA TYR A 241 -8.89 8.17 -5.51
C TYR A 241 -9.12 9.14 -4.35
N GLN A 242 -8.26 9.10 -3.33
CA GLN A 242 -8.36 9.99 -2.16
C GLN A 242 -8.28 11.46 -2.57
N THR A 243 -7.38 11.78 -3.49
CA THR A 243 -7.22 13.14 -4.01
C THR A 243 -8.43 13.57 -4.82
N ALA A 244 -8.91 12.71 -5.72
CA ALA A 244 -10.07 13.01 -6.56
C ALA A 244 -11.35 13.17 -5.74
N SER A 245 -11.60 12.28 -4.75
CA SER A 245 -12.77 12.40 -3.87
C SER A 245 -12.74 13.67 -3.05
N THR A 246 -11.59 14.00 -2.44
CA THR A 246 -11.44 15.25 -1.66
C THR A 246 -11.58 16.49 -2.53
N PHE A 247 -11.07 16.47 -3.76
CA PHE A 247 -11.25 17.55 -4.73
C PHE A 247 -12.72 17.76 -5.09
N ILE A 248 -13.47 16.68 -5.36
CA ILE A 248 -14.90 16.73 -5.68
C ILE A 248 -15.69 17.27 -4.48
N GLU A 249 -15.37 16.83 -3.24
CA GLU A 249 -15.98 17.34 -2.01
C GLU A 249 -15.72 18.85 -1.83
N LEU A 250 -14.51 19.31 -2.15
CA LEU A 250 -14.15 20.73 -2.07
C LEU A 250 -14.94 21.55 -3.11
N ALA A 251 -15.02 21.06 -4.36
CA ALA A 251 -15.80 21.72 -5.41
C ALA A 251 -17.30 21.75 -5.07
N ALA A 252 -17.85 20.66 -4.53
CA ALA A 252 -19.23 20.62 -4.05
C ALA A 252 -19.49 21.63 -2.93
N SER A 253 -18.53 21.77 -2.00
CA SER A 253 -18.64 22.75 -0.89
C SER A 253 -18.70 24.19 -1.39
N GLN A 254 -18.00 24.52 -2.49
CA GLN A 254 -18.10 25.84 -3.13
C GLN A 254 -19.52 26.12 -3.65
N ASP A 255 -20.14 25.13 -4.31
CA ASP A 255 -21.49 25.25 -4.86
C ASP A 255 -22.55 25.33 -3.73
N VAL A 256 -22.32 24.64 -2.60
CA VAL A 256 -23.16 24.74 -1.40
C VAL A 256 -23.07 26.14 -0.78
N ILE A 257 -21.89 26.75 -0.70
CA ILE A 257 -21.72 28.15 -0.25
C ILE A 257 -22.53 29.08 -1.15
N ALA A 258 -22.43 28.91 -2.47
CA ALA A 258 -23.16 29.72 -3.42
C ALA A 258 -24.69 29.55 -3.28
N ALA A 259 -25.18 28.34 -3.01
CA ALA A 259 -26.59 28.07 -2.73
C ALA A 259 -27.07 28.75 -1.44
N ALA A 260 -26.29 28.66 -0.36
CA ALA A 260 -26.61 29.31 0.91
C ALA A 260 -26.64 30.84 0.79
N GLN A 261 -25.70 31.42 0.03
CA GLN A 261 -25.69 32.86 -0.25
C GLN A 261 -26.91 33.29 -1.07
N ARG A 262 -27.35 32.48 -2.05
CA ARG A 262 -28.60 32.75 -2.79
C ARG A 262 -29.82 32.75 -1.88
N GLN A 263 -29.89 31.82 -0.92
CA GLN A 263 -30.96 31.78 0.08
C GLN A 263 -31.00 33.07 0.94
N VAL A 264 -29.83 33.50 1.44
CA VAL A 264 -29.74 34.76 2.21
C VAL A 264 -30.20 35.96 1.37
N ALA A 265 -29.80 36.02 0.11
CA ALA A 265 -30.22 37.09 -0.81
C ALA A 265 -31.75 37.10 -1.04
N ALA A 266 -32.36 35.92 -1.30
CA ALA A 266 -33.79 35.79 -1.50
C ALA A 266 -34.61 36.19 -0.26
N LEU A 267 -34.15 35.76 0.93
CA LEU A 267 -34.78 36.13 2.20
C LEU A 267 -34.61 37.64 2.51
N THR A 268 -33.47 38.25 2.14
CA THR A 268 -33.25 39.67 2.27
C THR A 268 -34.15 40.52 1.38
N GLU A 269 -34.40 40.07 0.15
CA GLU A 269 -35.37 40.67 -0.75
C GLU A 269 -36.79 40.53 -0.18
N THR A 270 -37.16 39.37 0.34
CA THR A 270 -38.44 39.14 1.00
C THR A 270 -38.62 40.07 2.22
N ARG A 271 -37.56 40.26 3.03
CA ARG A 271 -37.55 41.20 4.15
C ARG A 271 -37.85 42.63 3.70
N ALA A 272 -37.24 43.08 2.61
CA ALA A 272 -37.51 44.42 2.09
C ALA A 272 -38.98 44.62 1.74
N LYS A 273 -39.57 43.66 1.02
CA LYS A 273 -40.98 43.66 0.67
C LYS A 273 -41.91 43.65 1.90
N ILE A 274 -41.57 42.90 2.94
CA ILE A 274 -42.32 42.84 4.20
C ILE A 274 -42.21 44.17 4.98
N LEU A 275 -41.05 44.78 5.05
CA LEU A 275 -40.86 46.07 5.72
C LEU A 275 -41.74 47.17 5.07
N ASP A 276 -41.82 47.21 3.75
CA ASP A 276 -42.69 48.14 3.03
C ASP A 276 -44.18 47.91 3.35
N ARG A 277 -44.61 46.67 3.44
CA ARG A 277 -45.98 46.31 3.84
C ARG A 277 -46.30 46.67 5.31
N VAL A 278 -45.34 46.49 6.22
CA VAL A 278 -45.49 46.88 7.64
C VAL A 278 -45.60 48.39 7.76
N ARG A 279 -44.79 49.17 7.01
CA ARG A 279 -44.89 50.64 6.96
C ARG A 279 -46.21 51.13 6.43
N ALA A 280 -46.78 50.38 5.45
CA ALA A 280 -48.10 50.68 4.90
C ALA A 280 -49.27 50.19 5.78
N GLY A 281 -49.00 49.56 6.92
CA GLY A 281 -50.02 49.00 7.81
C GLY A 281 -50.71 47.72 7.28
N LEU A 282 -50.13 47.09 6.24
CA LEU A 282 -50.66 45.89 5.55
C LEU A 282 -50.13 44.56 6.11
N SER A 283 -49.17 44.58 7.02
CA SER A 283 -48.58 43.43 7.71
C SER A 283 -48.26 43.77 9.17
N VAL A 284 -48.17 42.75 10.03
CA VAL A 284 -47.94 42.89 11.46
C VAL A 284 -46.43 42.90 11.77
N SER A 285 -46.04 43.48 12.90
CA SER A 285 -44.61 43.58 13.31
C SER A 285 -43.95 42.21 13.54
N SER A 286 -44.73 41.15 13.87
CA SER A 286 -44.24 39.78 14.00
C SER A 286 -43.69 39.22 12.70
N ASP A 287 -44.24 39.65 11.55
CA ASP A 287 -43.80 39.20 10.22
C ASP A 287 -42.35 39.64 9.96
N ARG A 288 -41.97 40.86 10.38
CA ARG A 288 -40.58 41.33 10.32
C ARG A 288 -39.63 40.41 11.11
N ASN A 289 -40.03 40.07 12.35
CA ASN A 289 -39.19 39.24 13.21
C ASN A 289 -39.05 37.82 12.64
N LEU A 290 -40.09 37.27 12.00
CA LEU A 290 -40.04 35.94 11.37
C LEU A 290 -39.01 35.89 10.21
N VAL A 291 -39.03 36.90 9.32
CA VAL A 291 -38.05 36.96 8.22
C VAL A 291 -36.63 37.20 8.71
N GLU A 292 -36.45 38.06 9.74
CA GLU A 292 -35.18 38.29 10.35
C GLU A 292 -34.58 37.01 10.98
N LEU A 293 -35.42 36.18 11.65
CA LEU A 293 -35.03 34.89 12.18
C LEU A 293 -34.63 33.92 11.03
N ALA A 294 -35.38 33.90 9.93
CA ALA A 294 -35.04 33.07 8.77
C ALA A 294 -33.70 33.49 8.14
N ILE A 295 -33.42 34.77 8.05
CA ILE A 295 -32.11 35.29 7.57
C ILE A 295 -30.97 34.86 8.50
N LEU A 296 -31.13 34.95 9.82
CA LEU A 296 -30.12 34.51 10.77
C LEU A 296 -29.84 32.98 10.64
N HIS A 297 -30.88 32.16 10.44
CA HIS A 297 -30.69 30.74 10.16
C HIS A 297 -29.96 30.52 8.84
N ALA A 298 -30.31 31.21 7.76
CA ALA A 298 -29.62 31.11 6.49
C ALA A 298 -28.15 31.56 6.57
N GLN A 299 -27.86 32.61 7.34
CA GLN A 299 -26.47 33.06 7.62
C GLN A 299 -25.68 31.99 8.39
N ALA A 300 -26.30 31.29 9.33
CA ALA A 300 -25.66 30.17 10.03
C ALA A 300 -25.33 29.02 9.07
N GLU A 301 -26.20 28.72 8.08
CA GLU A 301 -25.89 27.72 7.05
C GLU A 301 -24.73 28.16 6.13
N VAL A 302 -24.59 29.46 5.83
CA VAL A 302 -23.40 29.98 5.11
C VAL A 302 -22.12 29.72 5.91
N LEU A 303 -22.10 30.00 7.22
CA LEU A 303 -20.93 29.76 8.08
C LEU A 303 -20.60 28.25 8.14
N LYS A 304 -21.61 27.41 8.25
CA LYS A 304 -21.45 25.95 8.26
C LYS A 304 -20.88 25.43 6.91
N ALA A 305 -21.35 25.99 5.78
CA ALA A 305 -20.82 25.66 4.47
C ALA A 305 -19.35 26.08 4.30
N HIS A 306 -18.98 27.27 4.79
CA HIS A 306 -17.58 27.72 4.82
C HIS A 306 -16.69 26.79 5.66
N THR A 307 -17.17 26.35 6.83
CA THR A 307 -16.41 25.40 7.66
C THR A 307 -16.16 24.09 6.94
N ARG A 308 -17.16 23.55 6.22
CA ARG A 308 -16.99 22.32 5.40
C ARG A 308 -15.97 22.52 4.28
N PHE A 309 -16.04 23.67 3.61
CA PHE A 309 -15.06 24.05 2.60
C PHE A 309 -13.63 24.09 3.15
N ASP A 310 -13.43 24.77 4.30
CA ASP A 310 -12.10 24.88 4.91
C ASP A 310 -11.55 23.50 5.35
N VAL A 311 -12.41 22.61 5.86
CA VAL A 311 -12.02 21.23 6.21
C VAL A 311 -11.60 20.45 4.95
N ALA A 312 -12.38 20.53 3.87
CA ALA A 312 -12.05 19.86 2.60
C ALA A 312 -10.76 20.45 1.99
N ALA A 313 -10.59 21.77 2.04
CA ALA A 313 -9.37 22.44 1.58
C ALA A 313 -8.14 22.02 2.40
N ALA A 314 -8.27 21.86 3.72
CA ALA A 314 -7.18 21.36 4.57
C ALA A 314 -6.78 19.92 4.21
N LYS A 315 -7.76 19.03 4.00
CA LYS A 315 -7.49 17.65 3.54
C LYS A 315 -6.80 17.62 2.18
N LEU A 316 -7.27 18.43 1.22
CA LEU A 316 -6.62 18.51 -0.09
C LEU A 316 -5.19 19.05 0.04
N THR A 317 -4.97 20.06 0.90
CA THR A 317 -3.64 20.60 1.19
C THR A 317 -2.68 19.54 1.71
N GLU A 318 -3.15 18.61 2.55
CA GLU A 318 -2.37 17.48 3.05
C GLU A 318 -1.93 16.56 1.91
N LEU A 319 -2.84 16.28 0.96
CA LEU A 319 -2.56 15.37 -0.16
C LEU A 319 -1.62 15.99 -1.21
N ILE A 320 -1.78 17.29 -1.54
CA ILE A 320 -0.99 17.95 -2.60
C ILE A 320 0.20 18.77 -2.06
N GLY A 321 0.29 18.95 -0.74
CA GLY A 321 1.38 19.70 -0.09
C GLY A 321 1.28 21.23 -0.18
N ALA A 322 0.19 21.78 -0.75
CA ALA A 322 -0.02 23.22 -0.85
C ALA A 322 -1.52 23.56 -0.87
N ARG A 323 -1.90 24.73 -0.33
CA ARG A 323 -3.30 25.16 -0.31
C ARG A 323 -3.69 25.75 -1.67
N PRO A 324 -4.69 25.20 -2.39
CA PRO A 324 -5.17 25.75 -3.64
C PRO A 324 -5.89 27.10 -3.38
N ARG A 325 -5.72 28.05 -4.27
CA ARG A 325 -6.43 29.35 -4.18
C ARG A 325 -7.84 29.25 -4.78
N ARG A 326 -7.96 28.52 -5.88
CA ARG A 326 -9.21 28.24 -6.55
C ARG A 326 -9.19 26.80 -7.08
N VAL A 327 -10.32 26.17 -7.10
CA VAL A 327 -10.50 24.84 -7.72
C VAL A 327 -11.56 24.94 -8.80
N ALA A 328 -11.44 24.10 -9.83
CA ALA A 328 -12.45 23.99 -10.87
C ALA A 328 -13.82 23.69 -10.25
N GLY A 329 -14.87 24.36 -10.74
CA GLY A 329 -16.23 24.16 -10.23
C GLY A 329 -16.72 22.73 -10.44
N LEU A 330 -17.69 22.30 -9.60
CA LEU A 330 -18.23 20.94 -9.62
C LEU A 330 -18.74 20.53 -11.01
N GLY A 331 -19.44 21.42 -11.71
CA GLY A 331 -19.98 21.13 -13.05
C GLY A 331 -18.90 20.74 -14.07
N GLY A 332 -17.76 21.45 -14.07
CA GLY A 332 -16.60 21.12 -14.91
C GLY A 332 -15.97 19.79 -14.52
N THR A 333 -15.80 19.55 -13.23
CA THR A 333 -15.25 18.31 -12.65
C THR A 333 -16.11 17.10 -13.02
N VAL A 334 -17.45 17.23 -12.90
CA VAL A 334 -18.40 16.18 -13.27
C VAL A 334 -18.36 15.88 -14.76
N GLY A 335 -18.26 16.92 -15.58
CA GLY A 335 -18.08 16.78 -17.03
C GLY A 335 -16.79 16.04 -17.39
N PHE A 336 -15.71 16.37 -16.71
CA PHE A 336 -14.42 15.71 -16.86
C PHE A 336 -14.48 14.22 -16.48
N VAL A 337 -14.98 13.88 -15.27
CA VAL A 337 -15.13 12.50 -14.81
C VAL A 337 -16.12 11.72 -15.69
N GLY A 338 -17.17 12.40 -16.20
CA GLY A 338 -18.11 11.84 -17.16
C GLY A 338 -17.50 11.49 -18.52
N GLY A 339 -16.49 12.27 -18.95
CA GLY A 339 -15.77 12.11 -20.20
C GLY A 339 -14.70 11.01 -20.21
N LEU A 340 -14.31 10.47 -19.04
CA LEU A 340 -13.32 9.39 -18.92
C LEU A 340 -13.76 8.04 -19.53
N GLY A 341 -14.97 7.96 -20.10
CA GLY A 341 -15.44 6.80 -20.84
C GLY A 341 -16.40 5.89 -20.06
N SER A 342 -16.63 4.69 -20.58
CA SER A 342 -17.51 3.71 -19.94
C SER A 342 -16.81 2.98 -18.78
N ILE A 343 -17.56 2.73 -17.70
CA ILE A 343 -17.08 1.89 -16.58
C ILE A 343 -17.06 0.43 -17.07
N GLY A 344 -16.02 0.08 -17.79
CA GLY A 344 -15.77 -1.27 -18.30
C GLY A 344 -14.34 -1.70 -17.95
N GLY A 345 -14.16 -2.92 -17.49
CA GLY A 345 -12.85 -3.48 -17.19
C GLY A 345 -12.93 -4.91 -16.68
N ASN A 346 -11.86 -5.64 -16.88
CA ASN A 346 -11.72 -6.97 -16.33
C ASN A 346 -11.12 -6.85 -14.91
N VAL A 347 -11.89 -7.28 -13.93
CA VAL A 347 -11.49 -7.30 -12.52
C VAL A 347 -10.20 -8.12 -12.28
N GLU A 348 -9.92 -9.10 -13.14
CA GLU A 348 -8.73 -9.95 -13.05
C GLU A 348 -7.41 -9.18 -13.31
N HIS A 349 -7.46 -8.02 -13.95
CA HIS A 349 -6.28 -7.20 -14.26
C HIS A 349 -6.11 -6.00 -13.29
N THR A 350 -6.85 -5.97 -12.19
CA THR A 350 -6.69 -4.94 -11.17
C THR A 350 -5.36 -5.10 -10.44
N PRO A 351 -4.63 -4.02 -10.14
CA PRO A 351 -3.35 -4.11 -9.44
C PRO A 351 -3.41 -4.93 -8.14
N SER A 352 -4.47 -4.79 -7.36
CA SER A 352 -4.66 -5.54 -6.10
C SER A 352 -4.83 -7.05 -6.33
N VAL A 353 -5.55 -7.45 -7.41
CA VAL A 353 -5.70 -8.88 -7.78
C VAL A 353 -4.39 -9.43 -8.33
N LEU A 354 -3.69 -8.70 -9.19
CA LEU A 354 -2.38 -9.08 -9.71
C LEU A 354 -1.31 -9.19 -8.61
N ALA A 355 -1.39 -8.33 -7.57
CA ALA A 355 -0.53 -8.46 -6.39
C ALA A 355 -0.80 -9.75 -5.61
N ALA A 356 -2.09 -10.12 -5.47
CA ALA A 356 -2.46 -11.38 -4.81
C ALA A 356 -2.07 -12.61 -5.66
N GLU A 357 -2.13 -12.52 -6.99
CA GLU A 357 -1.65 -13.58 -7.90
C GLU A 357 -0.13 -13.75 -7.80
N ALA A 358 0.63 -12.66 -7.82
CA ALA A 358 2.07 -12.72 -7.60
C ALA A 358 2.45 -13.27 -6.21
N ALA A 359 1.62 -13.08 -5.19
CA ALA A 359 1.80 -13.71 -3.88
C ALA A 359 1.59 -15.23 -3.93
N VAL A 360 0.65 -15.73 -4.75
CA VAL A 360 0.46 -17.15 -5.00
C VAL A 360 1.69 -17.73 -5.70
N ASP A 361 2.24 -17.04 -6.71
CA ASP A 361 3.44 -17.47 -7.41
C ASP A 361 4.67 -17.51 -6.49
N ALA A 362 4.79 -16.54 -5.59
CA ALA A 362 5.85 -16.55 -4.57
C ALA A 362 5.71 -17.73 -3.60
N ALA A 363 4.48 -18.05 -3.17
CA ALA A 363 4.21 -19.18 -2.29
C ALA A 363 4.47 -20.53 -3.00
N ASP A 364 4.13 -20.66 -4.27
CA ASP A 364 4.44 -21.84 -5.08
C ASP A 364 5.96 -22.04 -5.24
N ALA A 365 6.69 -20.94 -5.47
CA ALA A 365 8.15 -20.98 -5.51
C ALA A 365 8.76 -21.36 -4.15
N ARG A 366 8.12 -20.98 -3.01
CA ARG A 366 8.55 -21.42 -1.66
C ARG A 366 8.33 -22.92 -1.44
N VAL A 367 7.27 -23.51 -1.98
CA VAL A 367 7.09 -24.97 -1.96
C VAL A 367 8.25 -25.65 -2.68
N ARG A 368 8.58 -25.22 -3.90
CA ARG A 368 9.73 -25.75 -4.65
C ARG A 368 11.06 -25.54 -3.91
N LEU A 369 11.22 -24.41 -3.22
CA LEU A 369 12.39 -24.15 -2.39
C LEU A 369 12.48 -25.16 -1.24
N ALA A 370 11.39 -25.35 -0.48
CA ALA A 370 11.33 -26.29 0.63
C ALA A 370 11.58 -27.75 0.17
N GLU A 371 11.11 -28.12 -1.00
CA GLU A 371 11.41 -29.42 -1.61
C GLU A 371 12.89 -29.57 -1.98
N ALA A 372 13.51 -28.52 -2.53
CA ALA A 372 14.92 -28.52 -2.90
C ALA A 372 15.86 -28.51 -1.69
N GLU A 373 15.44 -27.96 -0.54
CA GLU A 373 16.23 -27.90 0.68
C GLU A 373 16.52 -29.25 1.33
N ARG A 374 15.77 -30.31 0.99
CA ARG A 374 16.05 -31.69 1.43
C ARG A 374 17.25 -32.32 0.76
N PHE A 375 17.72 -31.76 -0.38
CA PHE A 375 18.85 -32.30 -1.11
C PHE A 375 20.17 -31.61 -0.70
N PRO A 376 21.33 -32.29 -0.82
CA PRO A 376 22.61 -31.68 -0.57
C PRO A 376 22.97 -30.65 -1.65
N SER A 377 23.89 -29.74 -1.35
CA SER A 377 24.51 -28.88 -2.35
C SER A 377 25.91 -29.37 -2.69
N ILE A 378 26.32 -29.20 -3.94
CA ILE A 378 27.61 -29.58 -4.49
C ILE A 378 28.35 -28.29 -4.86
N GLY A 379 29.54 -28.10 -4.31
CA GLY A 379 30.38 -26.93 -4.59
C GLY A 379 31.83 -27.32 -4.81
N ILE A 380 32.59 -26.40 -5.35
CA ILE A 380 34.05 -26.45 -5.38
C ILE A 380 34.58 -25.39 -4.42
N GLY A 381 35.66 -25.71 -3.71
CA GLY A 381 36.27 -24.75 -2.81
C GLY A 381 37.81 -24.92 -2.76
N ALA A 382 38.45 -23.82 -2.42
CA ALA A 382 39.85 -23.78 -2.07
C ALA A 382 40.01 -22.96 -0.78
N SER A 383 40.80 -23.45 0.17
CA SER A 383 41.06 -22.73 1.40
C SER A 383 42.48 -22.89 1.86
N ARG A 384 43.02 -21.86 2.48
CA ARG A 384 44.30 -21.88 3.16
C ARG A 384 44.15 -21.39 4.60
N ALA A 385 44.66 -22.20 5.53
CA ALA A 385 44.65 -21.83 6.93
C ALA A 385 46.09 -21.84 7.46
N ILE A 386 46.47 -20.78 8.19
CA ILE A 386 47.74 -20.60 8.84
C ILE A 386 47.49 -20.57 10.34
N SER A 387 48.19 -21.43 11.08
CA SER A 387 48.10 -21.46 12.55
C SER A 387 49.45 -21.08 13.17
N SER A 388 49.45 -20.15 14.14
CA SER A 388 50.60 -19.77 14.94
C SER A 388 50.47 -20.30 16.37
N GLY A 389 51.61 -20.45 17.06
CA GLY A 389 51.62 -20.85 18.46
C GLY A 389 51.73 -22.37 18.72
N ARG A 390 51.99 -23.21 17.68
CA ARG A 390 52.26 -24.64 17.81
C ARG A 390 53.64 -24.99 17.21
N PRO A 391 54.45 -25.92 17.82
CA PRO A 391 55.75 -26.34 17.29
C PRO A 391 55.67 -27.00 15.91
N ASN A 392 54.49 -27.53 15.50
CA ASN A 392 54.22 -28.07 14.18
C ASN A 392 53.00 -27.34 13.58
N ALA A 393 53.11 -26.01 13.44
CA ALA A 393 52.10 -25.20 12.79
C ALA A 393 52.04 -25.60 11.30
N SER A 394 51.08 -26.44 10.91
CA SER A 394 50.88 -26.81 9.53
C SER A 394 50.11 -25.70 8.82
N ASN A 395 50.65 -25.22 7.72
CA ASN A 395 49.89 -24.50 6.74
C ASN A 395 48.98 -25.53 6.03
N ASP A 396 47.72 -25.45 6.28
CA ASP A 396 46.72 -26.35 5.70
C ASP A 396 46.11 -25.72 4.43
N THR A 397 46.36 -26.35 3.29
CA THR A 397 45.79 -25.92 2.01
C THR A 397 44.91 -27.03 1.49
N TRP A 398 43.66 -26.70 1.19
CA TRP A 398 42.70 -27.63 0.64
C TRP A 398 42.10 -27.09 -0.65
N ILE A 399 41.98 -27.93 -1.69
CA ILE A 399 41.27 -27.65 -2.92
C ILE A 399 40.48 -28.91 -3.25
N GLY A 400 39.19 -28.77 -3.50
CA GLY A 400 38.38 -29.93 -3.81
C GLY A 400 36.89 -29.65 -4.00
N LEU A 401 36.14 -30.74 -4.28
CA LEU A 401 34.70 -30.72 -4.30
C LEU A 401 34.18 -30.91 -2.88
N ALA A 402 33.15 -30.16 -2.54
CA ALA A 402 32.43 -30.25 -1.28
C ALA A 402 30.98 -30.64 -1.56
N VAL A 403 30.52 -31.69 -0.89
CA VAL A 403 29.10 -32.03 -0.82
C VAL A 403 28.63 -31.70 0.59
N SER A 404 27.68 -30.79 0.69
CA SER A 404 27.16 -30.34 2.00
C SER A 404 25.64 -30.48 2.06
N GLY A 405 25.15 -31.04 3.13
CA GLY A 405 23.74 -31.21 3.40
C GLY A 405 23.50 -31.41 4.88
N ASN A 406 22.33 -31.04 5.34
CA ASN A 406 21.88 -31.27 6.71
C ASN A 406 20.60 -32.12 6.68
N TYR A 407 20.62 -33.24 7.35
CA TYR A 407 19.45 -34.13 7.47
C TYR A 407 19.02 -34.22 8.92
N SER A 408 17.78 -33.78 9.20
CA SER A 408 17.20 -33.86 10.54
C SER A 408 16.32 -35.13 10.66
N LEU A 409 16.65 -35.97 11.63
CA LEU A 409 15.88 -37.19 11.93
C LEU A 409 14.47 -36.89 12.48
N GLY A 410 14.21 -35.66 12.96
CA GLY A 410 12.90 -35.21 13.45
C GLY A 410 11.88 -34.85 12.35
N GLY A 411 12.13 -35.18 11.10
CA GLY A 411 11.19 -34.93 10.00
C GLY A 411 11.07 -33.45 9.58
N LEU A 412 12.10 -32.65 9.86
CA LEU A 412 12.12 -31.19 9.58
C LEU A 412 11.66 -30.87 8.15
N ALA A 413 12.27 -31.48 7.15
CA ALA A 413 11.94 -31.23 5.74
C ALA A 413 10.48 -31.53 5.41
N LYS A 414 9.91 -32.64 5.96
CA LYS A 414 8.50 -32.98 5.78
C LYS A 414 7.57 -31.88 6.30
N HIS A 415 7.88 -31.36 7.48
CA HIS A 415 7.03 -30.33 8.11
C HIS A 415 7.23 -28.96 7.46
N GLN A 416 8.43 -28.65 6.95
CA GLN A 416 8.68 -27.43 6.17
C GLN A 416 7.91 -27.44 4.84
N ILE A 417 7.91 -28.56 4.11
CA ILE A 417 7.12 -28.69 2.88
C ILE A 417 5.62 -28.55 3.20
N ALA A 418 5.12 -29.26 4.23
CA ALA A 418 3.72 -29.17 4.61
C ALA A 418 3.30 -27.75 5.03
N ALA A 419 4.19 -27.00 5.69
CA ALA A 419 3.97 -25.59 6.02
C ALA A 419 3.91 -24.71 4.77
N ALA A 420 4.83 -24.88 3.82
CA ALA A 420 4.84 -24.15 2.56
C ALA A 420 3.60 -24.45 1.70
N GLU A 421 3.16 -25.71 1.64
CA GLU A 421 1.92 -26.09 0.98
C GLU A 421 0.68 -25.48 1.65
N ALA A 422 0.66 -25.38 2.97
CA ALA A 422 -0.41 -24.71 3.69
C ALA A 422 -0.43 -23.21 3.41
N GLU A 423 0.76 -22.57 3.32
CA GLU A 423 0.91 -21.16 2.92
C GLU A 423 0.41 -20.95 1.48
N LEU A 424 0.73 -21.83 0.54
CA LEU A 424 0.23 -21.77 -0.83
C LEU A 424 -1.30 -21.85 -0.88
N ARG A 425 -1.91 -22.77 -0.12
CA ARG A 425 -3.37 -22.83 -0.02
C ARG A 425 -3.97 -21.54 0.54
N ALA A 426 -3.38 -20.99 1.60
CA ALA A 426 -3.83 -19.72 2.20
C ALA A 426 -3.75 -18.55 1.21
N ASN A 427 -2.68 -18.46 0.41
CA ASN A 427 -2.55 -17.42 -0.61
C ASN A 427 -3.56 -17.60 -1.76
N ARG A 428 -3.90 -18.82 -2.16
CA ARG A 428 -4.96 -19.08 -3.15
C ARG A 428 -6.32 -18.62 -2.65
N GLU A 429 -6.68 -18.93 -1.41
CA GLU A 429 -7.93 -18.42 -0.80
C GLU A 429 -7.91 -16.90 -0.66
N SER A 430 -6.76 -16.31 -0.36
CA SER A 430 -6.60 -14.85 -0.32
C SER A 430 -6.83 -14.20 -1.69
N LEU A 431 -6.34 -14.82 -2.77
CA LEU A 431 -6.58 -14.38 -4.16
C LEU A 431 -8.08 -14.43 -4.49
N GLU A 432 -8.77 -15.53 -4.18
CA GLU A 432 -10.22 -15.63 -4.41
C GLU A 432 -10.99 -14.58 -3.59
N ASN A 433 -10.61 -14.36 -2.34
CA ASN A 433 -11.20 -13.30 -1.52
C ASN A 433 -10.97 -11.91 -2.15
N GLN A 434 -9.76 -11.62 -2.65
CA GLN A 434 -9.47 -10.34 -3.30
C GLN A 434 -10.32 -10.14 -4.57
N ARG A 435 -10.52 -11.19 -5.36
CA ARG A 435 -11.43 -11.17 -6.52
C ARG A 435 -12.88 -10.86 -6.11
N LEU A 436 -13.36 -11.48 -5.03
CA LEU A 436 -14.71 -11.20 -4.49
C LEU A 436 -14.84 -9.77 -4.02
N VAL A 437 -13.88 -9.26 -3.25
CA VAL A 437 -13.86 -7.88 -2.74
C VAL A 437 -13.88 -6.87 -3.90
N THR A 438 -13.04 -7.07 -4.91
CA THR A 438 -12.95 -6.18 -6.06
C THR A 438 -14.23 -6.19 -6.90
N ARG A 439 -14.82 -7.38 -7.17
CA ARG A 439 -16.12 -7.48 -7.86
C ARG A 439 -17.24 -6.79 -7.08
N SER A 440 -17.26 -6.99 -5.76
CA SER A 440 -18.24 -6.35 -4.88
C SER A 440 -18.08 -4.84 -4.87
N ALA A 441 -16.84 -4.32 -4.79
CA ALA A 441 -16.56 -2.89 -4.82
C ALA A 441 -16.99 -2.25 -6.15
N LEU A 442 -16.71 -2.89 -7.28
CA LEU A 442 -17.15 -2.44 -8.60
C LEU A 442 -18.68 -2.42 -8.70
N LYS A 443 -19.35 -3.47 -8.25
CA LYS A 443 -20.81 -3.56 -8.28
C LYS A 443 -21.45 -2.51 -7.38
N ALA A 444 -20.94 -2.30 -6.19
CA ALA A 444 -21.41 -1.26 -5.28
C ALA A 444 -21.26 0.13 -5.91
N ALA A 445 -20.09 0.43 -6.49
CA ALA A 445 -19.86 1.71 -7.16
C ALA A 445 -20.81 1.95 -8.34
N GLN A 446 -21.12 0.92 -9.14
CA GLN A 446 -22.11 1.02 -10.23
C GLN A 446 -23.52 1.32 -9.71
N ILE A 447 -23.91 0.70 -8.59
CA ILE A 447 -25.21 0.97 -7.93
C ILE A 447 -25.24 2.39 -7.39
N GLU A 448 -24.14 2.84 -6.74
CA GLU A 448 -23.99 4.21 -6.23
C GLU A 448 -24.12 5.25 -7.36
N VAL A 449 -23.49 5.04 -8.52
CA VAL A 449 -23.63 5.91 -9.70
C VAL A 449 -25.08 6.02 -10.17
N SER A 450 -25.76 4.88 -10.32
CA SER A 450 -27.15 4.87 -10.77
C SER A 450 -28.10 5.50 -9.74
N GLY A 451 -27.88 5.23 -8.45
CA GLY A 451 -28.63 5.81 -7.35
C GLY A 451 -28.45 7.33 -7.24
N ALA A 452 -27.23 7.81 -7.38
CA ALA A 452 -26.92 9.24 -7.39
C ALA A 452 -27.60 9.96 -8.56
N ALA A 453 -27.57 9.37 -9.76
CA ALA A 453 -28.27 9.91 -10.93
C ALA A 453 -29.79 10.01 -10.72
N ALA A 454 -30.41 9.00 -10.11
CA ALA A 454 -31.82 9.01 -9.78
C ALA A 454 -32.18 10.08 -8.73
N ARG A 455 -31.37 10.21 -7.65
CA ARG A 455 -31.53 11.26 -6.63
C ARG A 455 -31.43 12.65 -7.28
N ARG A 456 -30.40 12.89 -8.10
CA ARG A 456 -30.23 14.16 -8.81
C ARG A 456 -31.47 14.54 -9.61
N ALA A 457 -31.99 13.61 -10.43
CA ALA A 457 -33.19 13.86 -11.24
C ALA A 457 -34.46 14.11 -10.40
N SER A 458 -34.53 13.52 -9.20
CA SER A 458 -35.63 13.77 -8.26
C SER A 458 -35.53 15.16 -7.65
N TYR A 459 -34.37 15.53 -7.12
CA TYR A 459 -34.18 16.86 -6.50
C TYR A 459 -34.30 18.01 -7.50
N GLU A 460 -33.93 17.81 -8.77
CA GLU A 460 -34.18 18.80 -9.83
C GLU A 460 -35.68 19.13 -9.97
N LYS A 461 -36.53 18.12 -9.91
CA LYS A 461 -38.01 18.32 -9.93
C LYS A 461 -38.49 18.99 -8.64
N VAL A 462 -37.97 18.59 -7.47
CA VAL A 462 -38.35 19.22 -6.19
C VAL A 462 -37.98 20.70 -6.21
N ILE A 463 -36.80 21.07 -6.65
CA ILE A 463 -36.35 22.47 -6.77
C ILE A 463 -37.28 23.27 -7.68
N ALA A 464 -37.64 22.71 -8.84
CA ALA A 464 -38.53 23.37 -9.78
C ALA A 464 -39.94 23.61 -9.18
N LEU A 465 -40.52 22.60 -8.51
CA LEU A 465 -41.82 22.71 -7.86
C LEU A 465 -41.79 23.66 -6.66
N SER A 466 -40.72 23.64 -5.83
CA SER A 466 -40.59 24.54 -4.69
C SER A 466 -40.46 26.00 -5.12
N ARG A 467 -39.75 26.27 -6.22
CA ARG A 467 -39.66 27.62 -6.80
C ARG A 467 -41.05 28.11 -7.29
N ALA A 468 -41.77 27.25 -8.00
CA ALA A 468 -43.14 27.60 -8.45
C ALA A 468 -44.11 27.83 -7.26
N SER A 469 -44.01 27.00 -6.22
CA SER A 469 -44.79 27.16 -4.99
C SER A 469 -44.45 28.46 -4.25
N ARG A 470 -43.18 28.82 -4.14
CA ARG A 470 -42.73 30.08 -3.55
C ARG A 470 -43.37 31.30 -4.23
N ASP A 471 -43.33 31.32 -5.57
CA ASP A 471 -43.88 32.43 -6.35
C ASP A 471 -45.41 32.54 -6.21
N LEU A 472 -46.09 31.41 -6.18
CA LEU A 472 -47.54 31.35 -5.96
C LEU A 472 -47.94 31.77 -4.53
N TYR A 473 -47.20 31.26 -3.52
CA TYR A 473 -47.48 31.58 -2.11
C TYR A 473 -47.21 33.05 -1.80
N TRP A 474 -46.25 33.68 -2.46
CA TRP A 474 -46.05 35.11 -2.37
C TRP A 474 -47.25 35.90 -2.88
N GLN A 475 -47.86 35.51 -4.03
CA GLN A 475 -49.06 36.13 -4.56
C GLN A 475 -50.29 35.96 -3.62
N GLU A 476 -50.46 34.75 -3.08
CA GLU A 476 -51.53 34.45 -2.14
C GLU A 476 -51.37 35.19 -0.80
N TYR A 477 -50.11 35.39 -0.33
CA TYR A 477 -49.83 36.21 0.86
C TYR A 477 -50.19 37.69 0.67
N ILE A 478 -49.92 38.26 -0.49
CA ILE A 478 -50.31 39.62 -0.80
C ILE A 478 -51.83 39.78 -0.71
N LEU A 479 -52.60 38.76 -1.07
CA LEU A 479 -54.05 38.72 -1.00
C LEU A 479 -54.61 38.33 0.39
N ASN A 480 -53.75 38.19 1.40
CA ASN A 480 -54.04 37.73 2.76
C ASN A 480 -54.67 36.32 2.84
N LYS A 481 -54.38 35.47 1.86
CA LYS A 481 -54.87 34.06 1.80
C LYS A 481 -53.87 33.08 2.42
N ARG A 482 -52.65 33.50 2.67
CA ARG A 482 -51.54 32.68 3.23
C ARG A 482 -50.84 33.44 4.34
N THR A 483 -50.15 32.70 5.20
CA THR A 483 -49.28 33.25 6.23
C THR A 483 -47.89 33.51 5.66
N LEU A 484 -47.09 34.38 6.32
CA LEU A 484 -45.72 34.61 5.92
C LEU A 484 -44.85 33.36 6.08
N THR A 485 -45.15 32.50 7.05
CA THR A 485 -44.47 31.22 7.25
C THR A 485 -44.56 30.35 6.00
N ASP A 486 -45.74 30.35 5.31
CA ASP A 486 -45.93 29.61 4.06
C ASP A 486 -45.04 30.16 2.92
N VAL A 487 -44.67 31.43 2.94
CA VAL A 487 -43.76 32.05 1.95
C VAL A 487 -42.28 31.76 2.24
N VAL A 488 -41.94 31.70 3.51
CA VAL A 488 -40.54 31.50 3.94
C VAL A 488 -40.11 30.02 3.84
N ASN A 489 -41.02 29.08 4.13
CA ASN A 489 -40.72 27.64 4.08
C ASN A 489 -40.20 27.16 2.72
N PRO A 490 -40.79 27.53 1.56
CA PRO A 490 -40.24 27.14 0.25
C PRO A 490 -38.79 27.59 0.00
N GLU A 491 -38.37 28.71 0.55
CA GLU A 491 -36.97 29.15 0.42
C GLU A 491 -36.02 28.20 1.13
N ARG A 492 -36.41 27.67 2.31
CA ARG A 492 -35.66 26.61 2.99
C ARG A 492 -35.68 25.32 2.19
N ASP A 493 -36.85 24.91 1.69
CA ASP A 493 -36.99 23.66 0.92
C ASP A 493 -36.20 23.71 -0.39
N ILE A 494 -36.09 24.88 -1.06
CA ILE A 494 -35.27 25.11 -2.23
C ILE A 494 -33.80 24.90 -1.86
N PHE A 495 -33.33 25.55 -0.79
CA PHE A 495 -31.93 25.44 -0.35
C PHE A 495 -31.57 24.02 0.03
N GLU A 496 -32.35 23.35 0.87
CA GLU A 496 -32.15 21.95 1.26
C GLU A 496 -32.08 21.03 0.02
N SER A 497 -33.00 21.22 -0.93
CA SER A 497 -33.03 20.44 -2.17
C SER A 497 -31.84 20.75 -3.11
N GLU A 498 -31.39 22.01 -3.17
CA GLU A 498 -30.18 22.40 -3.92
C GLU A 498 -28.93 21.75 -3.32
N VAL A 499 -28.81 21.73 -1.98
CA VAL A 499 -27.69 21.06 -1.29
C VAL A 499 -27.70 19.56 -1.59
N GLU A 500 -28.85 18.91 -1.51
CA GLU A 500 -28.98 17.48 -1.80
C GLU A 500 -28.74 17.17 -3.29
N TRP A 501 -29.11 18.06 -4.20
CA TRP A 501 -28.79 17.95 -5.62
C TRP A 501 -27.27 18.05 -5.87
N ILE A 502 -26.58 19.00 -5.22
CA ILE A 502 -25.11 19.15 -5.28
C ILE A 502 -24.43 17.91 -4.71
N ASN A 503 -24.89 17.43 -3.54
CA ASN A 503 -24.35 16.21 -2.91
C ASN A 503 -24.54 15.00 -3.82
N ALA A 504 -25.72 14.81 -4.42
CA ALA A 504 -25.96 13.70 -5.34
C ALA A 504 -25.07 13.76 -6.59
N LEU A 505 -24.75 14.96 -7.08
CA LEU A 505 -23.83 15.17 -8.18
C LEU A 505 -22.39 14.79 -7.81
N ALA A 506 -21.95 15.19 -6.62
CA ALA A 506 -20.64 14.85 -6.08
C ALA A 506 -20.52 13.35 -5.80
N ASP A 507 -21.51 12.75 -5.11
CA ASP A 507 -21.57 11.31 -4.82
C ASP A 507 -21.47 10.47 -6.10
N GLY A 508 -22.23 10.85 -7.13
CA GLY A 508 -22.20 10.16 -8.43
C GLY A 508 -20.85 10.20 -9.11
N SER A 509 -20.13 11.33 -8.97
CA SER A 509 -18.79 11.51 -9.52
C SER A 509 -17.75 10.71 -8.71
N ILE A 510 -17.80 10.76 -7.39
CA ILE A 510 -16.95 9.97 -6.50
C ILE A 510 -17.17 8.47 -6.75
N ALA A 511 -18.41 8.03 -6.85
CA ALA A 511 -18.75 6.64 -7.15
C ALA A 511 -18.21 6.20 -8.51
N ARG A 512 -18.21 7.08 -9.52
CA ARG A 512 -17.62 6.79 -10.83
C ARG A 512 -16.10 6.66 -10.76
N VAL A 513 -15.42 7.57 -10.06
CA VAL A 513 -13.97 7.46 -9.80
C VAL A 513 -13.67 6.15 -9.06
N LYS A 514 -14.44 5.81 -8.01
CA LYS A 514 -14.33 4.56 -7.28
C LYS A 514 -14.46 3.32 -8.18
N ALA A 515 -15.35 3.38 -9.17
CA ALA A 515 -15.52 2.30 -10.15
C ALA A 515 -14.31 2.16 -11.08
N TYR A 516 -13.70 3.27 -11.52
CA TYR A 516 -12.47 3.22 -12.33
C TYR A 516 -11.28 2.69 -11.53
N VAL A 517 -11.13 3.11 -10.28
CA VAL A 517 -10.11 2.57 -9.36
C VAL A 517 -10.33 1.08 -9.10
N ALA A 518 -11.59 0.64 -8.92
CA ALA A 518 -11.91 -0.78 -8.74
C ALA A 518 -11.52 -1.66 -9.94
N VAL A 519 -11.30 -1.11 -11.11
CA VAL A 519 -10.75 -1.80 -12.28
C VAL A 519 -9.28 -1.42 -12.57
N GLY A 520 -8.66 -0.57 -11.72
CA GLY A 520 -7.26 -0.18 -11.80
C GLY A 520 -6.91 0.67 -13.03
N LYS A 521 -7.86 1.49 -13.50
CA LYS A 521 -7.71 2.28 -14.74
C LYS A 521 -7.87 3.78 -14.55
N PHE A 522 -8.05 4.25 -13.34
CA PHE A 522 -8.34 5.66 -13.11
C PHE A 522 -7.19 6.58 -13.56
N VAL A 523 -5.96 6.25 -13.15
CA VAL A 523 -4.78 7.05 -13.48
C VAL A 523 -4.44 6.98 -14.98
N GLU A 524 -4.64 5.82 -15.62
CA GLU A 524 -4.45 5.64 -17.06
C GLU A 524 -5.42 6.54 -17.84
N LEU A 525 -6.71 6.49 -17.53
CA LEU A 525 -7.76 7.29 -18.16
C LEU A 525 -7.54 8.80 -17.96
N LEU A 526 -7.05 9.20 -16.78
CA LEU A 526 -6.70 10.60 -16.53
C LEU A 526 -5.60 11.08 -17.50
N ARG A 527 -4.53 10.32 -17.67
CA ARG A 527 -3.41 10.66 -18.56
C ARG A 527 -3.85 10.72 -20.03
N GLU A 528 -4.67 9.78 -20.50
CA GLU A 528 -5.20 9.76 -21.85
C GLU A 528 -6.07 10.99 -22.14
N HIS A 529 -6.91 11.38 -21.17
CA HIS A 529 -7.80 12.52 -21.33
C HIS A 529 -7.06 13.86 -21.29
N GLU A 530 -6.00 13.99 -20.50
CA GLU A 530 -5.13 15.18 -20.48
C GLU A 530 -4.28 15.28 -21.74
N GLY A 531 -3.71 14.17 -22.22
CA GLY A 531 -2.96 14.13 -23.47
C GLY A 531 -3.79 14.61 -24.67
N SER A 532 -5.08 14.24 -24.73
CA SER A 532 -5.99 14.64 -25.80
C SER A 532 -6.44 16.12 -25.75
N ARG A 533 -6.17 16.85 -24.65
CA ARG A 533 -6.46 18.29 -24.51
C ARG A 533 -5.30 19.17 -24.96
N HIS A 534 -4.10 18.62 -25.03
CA HIS A 534 -2.88 19.33 -25.43
C HIS A 534 -2.53 19.14 -26.93
N GLU A 535 -3.21 18.23 -27.63
CA GLU A 535 -3.22 18.11 -29.09
C GLU A 535 -4.36 18.99 -29.73
#